data_8487552db775227918a20e4990793327
#
_entry.id   8487552db775227918a20e4990793327
#
_cell.length_a   1.000
_cell.length_b   1.000
_cell.length_c   1.000
_cell.angle_alpha   90.00
_cell.angle_beta   90.00
_cell.angle_gamma   90.00
#
_symmetry.space_group_name_H-M   'P 1'
#
loop_
_entity.id
_entity.type
_entity.pdbx_description
1 polymer ?
#
loop_
_entity_poly.entity_id
_entity_poly.type
_entity_poly.pdbx_seq_one_letter_code
_entity_poly.pdbx_strand_id
1 'polypeptide(L)'
;MRFYEMFYGIEEKKMKEYIIPIEDIIVKPELFYAHCDRGNGKNPEILKEHVDRCYHYFEELWEHKNFKAVFENFQKELAPELSDEGIKLFYSLIVNVIIFHDCGKINPRFQSIKMKNTLKKWTAIDCLDGTKHSILSAAIYFDYFYEKIQESLLSKDEKNMIHVFMLVNAYVISRHHGNLSGFEAFLEEFQQNQQLADIF
;
A
#
# COMPACT_ATOMS: atom_id res chain seq x y z
N MET A 1 -12.89 -32.33 -16.63
CA MET A 1 -12.85 -31.83 -15.26
C MET A 1 -11.45 -31.57 -14.70
N ARG A 2 -10.39 -32.25 -15.16
CA ARG A 2 -9.01 -32.06 -14.65
C ARG A 2 -8.19 -30.90 -15.27
N PHE A 3 -8.55 -30.40 -16.44
CA PHE A 3 -7.80 -29.31 -17.09
C PHE A 3 -8.10 -27.92 -16.50
N TYR A 4 -9.31 -27.69 -16.02
CA TYR A 4 -9.74 -26.42 -15.43
C TYR A 4 -9.10 -26.20 -14.04
N GLU A 5 -9.00 -27.24 -13.22
CA GLU A 5 -8.41 -27.15 -11.87
C GLU A 5 -6.90 -26.92 -11.88
N MET A 6 -6.19 -27.40 -12.92
CA MET A 6 -4.75 -27.23 -13.05
C MET A 6 -4.36 -25.79 -13.45
N PHE A 7 -5.20 -25.09 -14.20
CA PHE A 7 -4.96 -23.68 -14.58
C PHE A 7 -5.36 -22.73 -13.44
N TYR A 8 -6.44 -22.97 -12.71
CA TYR A 8 -6.85 -22.16 -11.57
C TYR A 8 -5.82 -22.18 -10.44
N GLY A 9 -5.26 -23.32 -10.11
CA GLY A 9 -4.25 -23.46 -9.05
C GLY A 9 -2.89 -22.81 -9.36
N ILE A 10 -2.56 -22.62 -10.64
CA ILE A 10 -1.34 -21.94 -11.08
C ILE A 10 -1.52 -20.40 -11.02
N GLU A 11 -2.74 -19.91 -11.27
CA GLU A 11 -3.05 -18.49 -11.29
C GLU A 11 -3.21 -17.88 -9.89
N GLU A 12 -3.78 -18.63 -8.95
CA GLU A 12 -3.87 -18.25 -7.54
C GLU A 12 -2.50 -18.11 -6.88
N LYS A 13 -1.56 -19.00 -7.21
CA LYS A 13 -0.17 -18.89 -6.77
C LYS A 13 0.52 -17.62 -7.26
N LYS A 14 0.22 -17.16 -8.49
CA LYS A 14 0.93 -16.00 -9.06
C LYS A 14 0.64 -14.68 -8.37
N MET A 15 -0.58 -14.42 -7.92
CA MET A 15 -0.88 -13.14 -7.25
C MET A 15 -0.22 -13.08 -5.86
N LYS A 16 -0.24 -14.18 -5.12
CA LYS A 16 0.41 -14.27 -3.79
C LYS A 16 1.92 -14.01 -3.83
N GLU A 17 2.56 -14.27 -4.96
CA GLU A 17 3.99 -13.99 -5.16
C GLU A 17 4.32 -12.48 -5.18
N TYR A 18 3.34 -11.62 -5.46
CA TYR A 18 3.55 -10.17 -5.51
C TYR A 18 3.21 -9.45 -4.20
N ILE A 19 2.56 -10.12 -3.27
CA ILE A 19 2.15 -9.54 -1.99
C ILE A 19 3.31 -9.50 -1.02
N ILE A 20 3.48 -8.34 -0.40
CA ILE A 20 4.44 -8.11 0.67
C ILE A 20 3.69 -8.24 1.99
N PRO A 21 4.07 -9.17 2.87
CA PRO A 21 3.47 -9.27 4.20
C PRO A 21 3.66 -7.96 4.97
N ILE A 22 2.63 -7.52 5.72
CA ILE A 22 2.73 -6.28 6.50
C ILE A 22 3.86 -6.34 7.54
N GLU A 23 4.23 -7.52 8.00
CA GLU A 23 5.32 -7.76 8.93
C GLU A 23 6.70 -7.44 8.35
N ASP A 24 6.83 -7.45 7.02
CA ASP A 24 8.07 -7.07 6.32
C ASP A 24 8.18 -5.54 6.16
N ILE A 25 7.08 -4.80 6.42
CA ILE A 25 7.00 -3.34 6.32
C ILE A 25 7.01 -2.71 7.70
N ILE A 26 6.27 -3.28 8.64
CA ILE A 26 6.02 -2.72 9.98
C ILE A 26 6.45 -3.71 11.04
N VAL A 27 7.33 -3.28 11.92
CA VAL A 27 7.75 -4.09 13.08
C VAL A 27 6.59 -4.18 14.06
N LYS A 28 6.14 -5.41 14.36
CA LYS A 28 5.06 -5.72 15.30
C LYS A 28 3.73 -5.01 14.96
N PRO A 29 3.18 -5.24 13.76
CA PRO A 29 1.94 -4.59 13.33
C PRO A 29 0.73 -4.91 14.22
N GLU A 30 0.80 -6.00 15.00
CA GLU A 30 -0.21 -6.41 15.99
C GLU A 30 -0.35 -5.44 17.18
N LEU A 31 0.60 -4.54 17.39
CA LEU A 31 0.56 -3.55 18.44
C LEU A 31 -0.24 -2.28 18.08
N PHE A 32 -0.56 -2.10 16.80
CA PHE A 32 -1.26 -0.92 16.31
C PHE A 32 -2.74 -1.21 16.06
N TYR A 33 -3.60 -0.22 16.33
CA TYR A 33 -5.02 -0.30 16.06
C TYR A 33 -5.37 0.38 14.73
N ALA A 34 -6.14 -0.31 13.90
CA ALA A 34 -6.71 0.24 12.68
C ALA A 34 -8.03 0.97 12.96
N HIS A 35 -8.87 0.40 13.84
CA HIS A 35 -10.12 0.99 14.25
C HIS A 35 -10.32 0.84 15.76
N CYS A 36 -10.85 1.89 16.40
CA CYS A 36 -11.26 1.83 17.81
C CYS A 36 -12.74 1.43 17.93
N ASP A 37 -13.12 0.93 19.10
CA ASP A 37 -14.53 0.75 19.45
C ASP A 37 -15.27 2.10 19.38
N ARG A 38 -16.34 2.16 18.58
CA ARG A 38 -17.23 3.31 18.47
C ARG A 38 -18.42 3.24 19.44
N GLY A 39 -18.24 2.59 20.59
CA GLY A 39 -19.28 2.47 21.61
C GLY A 39 -20.16 1.23 21.47
N ASN A 40 -19.78 0.28 20.63
CA ASN A 40 -20.52 -0.96 20.42
C ASN A 40 -20.01 -2.13 21.27
N GLY A 41 -19.08 -1.88 22.19
CA GLY A 41 -18.48 -2.89 23.08
C GLY A 41 -17.59 -3.90 22.34
N LYS A 42 -17.14 -3.57 21.12
CA LYS A 42 -16.22 -4.42 20.35
C LYS A 42 -14.77 -4.07 20.69
N ASN A 43 -13.93 -5.08 20.72
CA ASN A 43 -12.50 -4.87 20.83
C ASN A 43 -11.97 -4.01 19.65
N PRO A 44 -10.94 -3.18 19.87
CA PRO A 44 -10.27 -2.49 18.77
C PRO A 44 -9.78 -3.50 17.73
N GLU A 45 -9.92 -3.15 16.46
CA GLU A 45 -9.36 -3.93 15.36
C GLU A 45 -7.88 -3.61 15.24
N ILE A 46 -7.01 -4.61 15.26
CA ILE A 46 -5.58 -4.41 15.06
C ILE A 46 -5.25 -4.18 13.59
N LEU A 47 -4.15 -3.45 13.33
CA LEU A 47 -3.75 -3.07 11.98
C LEU A 47 -3.49 -4.29 11.09
N LYS A 48 -2.82 -5.31 11.62
CA LYS A 48 -2.58 -6.55 10.88
C LYS A 48 -3.89 -7.24 10.44
N GLU A 49 -4.83 -7.42 11.35
CA GLU A 49 -6.13 -8.05 11.04
C GLU A 49 -6.92 -7.25 10.00
N HIS A 50 -6.83 -5.92 10.08
CA HIS A 50 -7.46 -5.03 9.11
C HIS A 50 -6.88 -5.23 7.70
N VAL A 51 -5.56 -5.19 7.58
CA VAL A 51 -4.87 -5.36 6.30
C VAL A 51 -5.11 -6.75 5.73
N ASP A 52 -5.01 -7.80 6.55
CA ASP A 52 -5.28 -9.19 6.13
C ASP A 52 -6.72 -9.34 5.60
N ARG A 53 -7.69 -8.68 6.24
CA ARG A 53 -9.09 -8.67 5.80
C ARG A 53 -9.27 -7.93 4.47
N CYS A 54 -8.64 -6.76 4.31
CA CYS A 54 -8.68 -6.02 3.06
C CYS A 54 -8.08 -6.83 1.92
N TYR A 55 -6.97 -7.52 2.19
CA TYR A 55 -6.35 -8.41 1.23
C TYR A 55 -7.27 -9.58 0.84
N HIS A 56 -7.92 -10.22 1.80
CA HIS A 56 -8.88 -11.31 1.54
C HIS A 56 -10.04 -10.84 0.63
N TYR A 57 -10.62 -9.67 0.88
CA TYR A 57 -11.65 -9.10 -0.02
C TYR A 57 -11.10 -8.82 -1.42
N PHE A 58 -9.85 -8.40 -1.53
CA PHE A 58 -9.22 -8.22 -2.83
C PHE A 58 -9.04 -9.55 -3.57
N GLU A 59 -8.63 -10.62 -2.89
CA GLU A 59 -8.56 -11.97 -3.47
C GLU A 59 -9.92 -12.39 -4.05
N GLU A 60 -11.01 -12.21 -3.29
CA GLU A 60 -12.36 -12.49 -3.76
C GLU A 60 -12.73 -11.68 -5.02
N LEU A 61 -12.39 -10.39 -5.05
CA LEU A 61 -12.62 -9.55 -6.22
C LEU A 61 -11.78 -9.99 -7.42
N TRP A 62 -10.53 -10.35 -7.18
CA TRP A 62 -9.63 -10.83 -8.21
C TRP A 62 -10.18 -12.08 -8.91
N GLU A 63 -10.67 -13.03 -8.13
CA GLU A 63 -11.22 -14.29 -8.64
C GLU A 63 -12.59 -14.11 -9.31
N HIS A 64 -13.50 -13.36 -8.68
CA HIS A 64 -14.91 -13.31 -9.11
C HIS A 64 -15.22 -12.17 -10.07
N LYS A 65 -14.37 -11.14 -10.19
CA LYS A 65 -14.61 -9.96 -11.03
C LYS A 65 -13.62 -9.81 -12.19
N ASN A 66 -12.85 -10.87 -12.46
CA ASN A 66 -11.87 -10.88 -13.57
C ASN A 66 -10.89 -9.69 -13.54
N PHE A 67 -10.49 -9.25 -12.33
CA PHE A 67 -9.55 -8.15 -12.16
C PHE A 67 -8.22 -8.43 -12.86
N LYS A 68 -7.82 -9.70 -12.95
CA LYS A 68 -6.62 -10.10 -13.70
C LYS A 68 -6.63 -9.56 -15.11
N ALA A 69 -7.72 -9.79 -15.88
CA ALA A 69 -7.82 -9.31 -17.25
C ALA A 69 -7.80 -7.77 -17.34
N VAL A 70 -8.38 -7.08 -16.34
CA VAL A 70 -8.31 -5.62 -16.26
C VAL A 70 -6.86 -5.17 -16.10
N PHE A 71 -6.10 -5.76 -15.19
CA PHE A 71 -4.69 -5.39 -14.96
C PHE A 71 -3.78 -5.80 -16.10
N GLU A 72 -4.02 -6.95 -16.74
CA GLU A 72 -3.27 -7.35 -17.94
C GLU A 72 -3.48 -6.38 -19.10
N ASN A 73 -4.72 -5.95 -19.33
CA ASN A 73 -5.03 -4.95 -20.35
C ASN A 73 -4.41 -3.60 -20.00
N PHE A 74 -4.51 -3.20 -18.74
CA PHE A 74 -3.91 -1.95 -18.25
C PHE A 74 -2.39 -1.96 -18.44
N GLN A 75 -1.70 -3.04 -18.12
CA GLN A 75 -0.26 -3.19 -18.34
C GLN A 75 0.10 -3.13 -19.83
N LYS A 76 -0.65 -3.83 -20.70
CA LYS A 76 -0.41 -3.84 -22.14
C LYS A 76 -0.62 -2.46 -22.79
N GLU A 77 -1.56 -1.67 -22.28
CA GLU A 77 -1.84 -0.32 -22.81
C GLU A 77 -0.85 0.72 -22.31
N LEU A 78 -0.48 0.66 -21.03
CA LEU A 78 0.38 1.67 -20.41
C LEU A 78 1.88 1.35 -20.53
N ALA A 79 2.24 0.10 -20.50
CA ALA A 79 3.62 -0.36 -20.40
C ALA A 79 3.86 -1.64 -21.21
N PRO A 80 3.62 -1.61 -22.55
CA PRO A 80 3.72 -2.80 -23.39
C PRO A 80 5.15 -3.35 -23.50
N GLU A 81 6.14 -2.51 -23.25
CA GLU A 81 7.56 -2.85 -23.48
C GLU A 81 8.31 -3.22 -22.19
N LEU A 82 7.59 -3.44 -21.08
CA LEU A 82 8.22 -3.90 -19.85
C LEU A 82 8.82 -5.30 -20.02
N SER A 83 10.03 -5.47 -19.51
CA SER A 83 10.65 -6.79 -19.33
C SER A 83 9.84 -7.64 -18.32
N ASP A 84 10.13 -8.93 -18.24
CA ASP A 84 9.51 -9.83 -17.26
C ASP A 84 9.70 -9.33 -15.81
N GLU A 85 10.85 -8.75 -15.50
CA GLU A 85 11.14 -8.13 -14.21
C GLU A 85 10.28 -6.86 -14.01
N GLY A 86 10.19 -6.02 -15.04
CA GLY A 86 9.33 -4.83 -15.03
C GLY A 86 7.86 -5.16 -14.83
N ILE A 87 7.36 -6.21 -15.49
CA ILE A 87 5.98 -6.71 -15.30
C ILE A 87 5.75 -7.18 -13.87
N LYS A 88 6.69 -7.94 -13.29
CA LYS A 88 6.58 -8.37 -11.89
C LYS A 88 6.50 -7.19 -10.93
N LEU A 89 7.37 -6.20 -11.12
CA LEU A 89 7.40 -5.01 -10.29
C LEU A 89 6.12 -4.17 -10.46
N PHE A 90 5.61 -4.05 -11.69
CA PHE A 90 4.34 -3.39 -11.99
C PHE A 90 3.17 -4.04 -11.23
N TYR A 91 3.06 -5.37 -11.26
CA TYR A 91 2.02 -6.08 -10.48
C TYR A 91 2.23 -5.93 -8.97
N SER A 92 3.46 -6.01 -8.50
CA SER A 92 3.77 -5.79 -7.09
C SER A 92 3.33 -4.40 -6.61
N LEU A 93 3.58 -3.36 -7.40
CA LEU A 93 3.12 -2.00 -7.11
C LEU A 93 1.61 -1.91 -6.94
N ILE A 94 0.84 -2.48 -7.88
CA ILE A 94 -0.63 -2.42 -7.85
C ILE A 94 -1.21 -3.15 -6.63
N VAL A 95 -0.84 -4.42 -6.46
CA VAL A 95 -1.47 -5.26 -5.45
C VAL A 95 -1.13 -4.81 -4.04
N ASN A 96 0.06 -4.23 -3.83
CA ASN A 96 0.48 -3.76 -2.52
C ASN A 96 -0.10 -2.38 -2.13
N VAL A 97 -0.81 -1.68 -3.00
CA VAL A 97 -1.63 -0.52 -2.59
C VAL A 97 -2.55 -0.91 -1.42
N ILE A 98 -3.08 -2.14 -1.43
CA ILE A 98 -3.97 -2.66 -0.41
C ILE A 98 -3.24 -2.89 0.93
N ILE A 99 -2.00 -3.36 0.87
CA ILE A 99 -1.19 -3.58 2.08
C ILE A 99 -0.78 -2.24 2.70
N PHE A 100 -0.39 -1.29 1.86
CA PHE A 100 0.18 -0.02 2.31
C PHE A 100 -0.85 1.05 2.66
N HIS A 101 -2.12 0.95 2.22
CA HIS A 101 -3.10 2.04 2.34
C HIS A 101 -3.24 2.59 3.76
N ASP A 102 -3.12 1.74 4.76
CA ASP A 102 -3.29 2.08 6.17
C ASP A 102 -2.01 1.95 7.02
N CYS A 103 -0.85 1.69 6.39
CA CYS A 103 0.43 1.59 7.11
C CYS A 103 0.76 2.85 7.92
N GLY A 104 0.36 4.03 7.46
CA GLY A 104 0.53 5.29 8.18
C GLY A 104 -0.26 5.39 9.50
N LYS A 105 -1.17 4.45 9.80
CA LYS A 105 -1.84 4.36 11.11
C LYS A 105 -0.86 4.05 12.25
N ILE A 106 0.38 3.64 11.94
CA ILE A 106 1.45 3.54 12.95
C ILE A 106 1.82 4.88 13.57
N ASN A 107 1.41 6.00 12.99
CA ASN A 107 1.66 7.35 13.53
C ASN A 107 1.27 7.41 15.03
N PRO A 108 2.22 7.76 15.92
CA PRO A 108 1.99 7.78 17.37
C PRO A 108 0.84 8.69 17.79
N ARG A 109 0.69 9.85 17.13
CA ARG A 109 -0.43 10.78 17.42
C ARG A 109 -1.77 10.20 16.96
N PHE A 110 -1.80 9.52 15.82
CA PHE A 110 -2.98 8.79 15.37
C PHE A 110 -3.35 7.71 16.38
N GLN A 111 -2.39 6.90 16.80
CA GLN A 111 -2.61 5.82 17.78
C GLN A 111 -3.12 6.36 19.12
N SER A 112 -2.50 7.41 19.68
CA SER A 112 -2.91 7.95 20.98
C SER A 112 -4.24 8.71 20.92
N ILE A 113 -4.42 9.60 19.95
CA ILE A 113 -5.58 10.51 19.88
C ILE A 113 -6.80 9.83 19.26
N LYS A 114 -6.64 9.14 18.12
CA LYS A 114 -7.75 8.56 17.38
C LYS A 114 -8.08 7.15 17.85
N MET A 115 -7.05 6.34 18.12
CA MET A 115 -7.23 4.94 18.50
C MET A 115 -7.25 4.72 20.00
N LYS A 116 -6.90 5.72 20.82
CA LYS A 116 -6.77 5.60 22.28
C LYS A 116 -5.87 4.45 22.71
N ASN A 117 -4.88 4.16 21.87
CA ASN A 117 -3.90 3.10 22.10
C ASN A 117 -2.88 3.59 23.14
N THR A 118 -2.82 2.92 24.29
CA THR A 118 -2.00 3.33 25.45
C THR A 118 -0.57 2.80 25.42
N LEU A 119 -0.01 2.51 24.27
CA LEU A 119 1.39 2.14 24.13
C LEU A 119 2.28 3.28 24.63
N LYS A 120 2.68 3.22 25.90
CA LYS A 120 3.35 4.29 26.66
C LYS A 120 4.71 4.75 26.12
N LYS A 121 5.29 4.08 25.15
CA LYS A 121 6.64 4.41 24.63
C LYS A 121 6.64 5.44 23.49
N TRP A 122 5.50 5.92 23.07
CA TRP A 122 5.36 6.77 21.87
C TRP A 122 5.44 8.28 22.15
N THR A 123 5.65 8.71 23.40
CA THR A 123 5.64 10.13 23.78
C THR A 123 6.83 10.93 23.30
N ALA A 124 7.82 10.31 22.65
CA ALA A 124 9.05 10.97 22.25
C ALA A 124 9.17 11.33 20.76
N ILE A 125 8.18 10.94 19.92
CA ILE A 125 8.24 11.24 18.49
C ILE A 125 7.19 12.31 18.17
N ASP A 126 7.54 13.56 18.42
CA ASP A 126 6.77 14.75 17.99
C ASP A 126 6.89 15.05 16.49
N CYS A 127 7.40 14.10 15.70
CA CYS A 127 7.84 14.38 14.34
C CYS A 127 6.71 14.50 13.32
N LEU A 128 5.50 14.04 13.60
CA LEU A 128 4.37 14.16 12.65
C LEU A 128 3.27 15.00 13.24
N ASP A 129 3.12 16.23 12.74
CA ASP A 129 2.00 17.08 13.09
C ASP A 129 0.69 16.48 12.57
N GLY A 130 -0.28 16.37 13.49
CA GLY A 130 -1.61 15.89 13.16
C GLY A 130 -1.78 14.37 13.17
N THR A 131 -2.98 13.96 12.79
CA THR A 131 -3.43 12.56 12.79
C THR A 131 -3.73 12.05 11.38
N LYS A 132 -3.22 12.72 10.36
CA LYS A 132 -3.38 12.29 8.95
C LYS A 132 -2.45 11.11 8.71
N HIS A 133 -3.02 9.93 8.55
CA HIS A 133 -2.22 8.72 8.29
C HIS A 133 -2.07 8.41 6.79
N SER A 134 -2.99 8.88 5.95
CA SER A 134 -2.98 8.53 4.52
C SER A 134 -1.75 9.06 3.77
N ILE A 135 -1.29 10.26 4.08
CA ILE A 135 -0.06 10.81 3.49
C ILE A 135 1.18 10.04 3.97
N LEU A 136 1.23 9.64 5.24
CA LEU A 136 2.29 8.80 5.76
C LEU A 136 2.27 7.40 5.13
N SER A 137 1.08 6.83 4.91
CA SER A 137 0.93 5.56 4.17
C SER A 137 1.51 5.67 2.76
N ALA A 138 1.21 6.77 2.05
CA ALA A 138 1.75 7.04 0.72
C ALA A 138 3.28 7.19 0.74
N ALA A 139 3.83 7.85 1.77
CA ALA A 139 5.26 8.01 1.93
C ALA A 139 5.98 6.69 2.20
N ILE A 140 5.45 5.83 3.10
CA ILE A 140 6.00 4.49 3.36
C ILE A 140 5.96 3.64 2.10
N TYR A 141 4.86 3.69 1.32
CA TYR A 141 4.75 3.01 0.05
C TYR A 141 5.80 3.49 -0.96
N PHE A 142 5.94 4.83 -1.09
CA PHE A 142 6.89 5.45 -1.99
C PHE A 142 8.33 5.04 -1.66
N ASP A 143 8.74 5.17 -0.41
CA ASP A 143 10.09 4.84 0.06
C ASP A 143 10.44 3.38 -0.23
N TYR A 144 9.57 2.47 0.19
CA TYR A 144 9.77 1.04 -0.02
C TYR A 144 9.95 0.67 -1.50
N PHE A 145 9.10 1.18 -2.38
CA PHE A 145 9.16 0.84 -3.80
C PHE A 145 10.22 1.65 -4.55
N TYR A 146 10.56 2.85 -4.09
CA TYR A 146 11.65 3.62 -4.68
C TYR A 146 12.98 2.85 -4.58
N GLU A 147 13.31 2.32 -3.41
CA GLU A 147 14.50 1.47 -3.23
C GLU A 147 14.47 0.25 -4.15
N LYS A 148 13.33 -0.48 -4.18
CA LYS A 148 13.16 -1.65 -5.04
C LYS A 148 13.37 -1.35 -6.53
N ILE A 149 12.87 -0.21 -7.00
CA ILE A 149 13.06 0.23 -8.39
C ILE A 149 14.54 0.57 -8.65
N GLN A 150 15.19 1.27 -7.70
CA GLN A 150 16.60 1.62 -7.85
C GLN A 150 17.51 0.38 -7.92
N GLU A 151 17.29 -0.60 -7.07
CA GLU A 151 18.05 -1.84 -7.01
C GLU A 151 17.78 -2.80 -8.18
N SER A 152 16.65 -2.64 -8.90
CA SER A 152 16.26 -3.52 -10.01
C SER A 152 17.22 -3.40 -11.20
N LEU A 153 17.28 -4.47 -12.02
CA LEU A 153 18.07 -4.50 -13.25
C LEU A 153 17.34 -3.87 -14.45
N LEU A 154 16.24 -3.16 -14.21
CA LEU A 154 15.47 -2.50 -15.25
C LEU A 154 16.29 -1.44 -15.99
N SER A 155 16.00 -1.27 -17.27
CA SER A 155 16.51 -0.15 -18.06
C SER A 155 16.06 1.19 -17.49
N LYS A 156 16.75 2.28 -17.87
CA LYS A 156 16.38 3.63 -17.41
C LYS A 156 14.95 4.00 -17.80
N ASP A 157 14.50 3.61 -18.98
CA ASP A 157 13.17 3.94 -19.48
C ASP A 157 12.08 3.16 -18.73
N GLU A 158 12.32 1.88 -18.45
CA GLU A 158 11.44 1.08 -17.60
C GLU A 158 11.36 1.66 -16.17
N LYS A 159 12.51 2.02 -15.57
CA LYS A 159 12.54 2.67 -14.25
C LYS A 159 11.69 3.96 -14.22
N ASN A 160 11.86 4.81 -15.24
CA ASN A 160 11.08 6.05 -15.35
C ASN A 160 9.57 5.77 -15.40
N MET A 161 9.15 4.79 -16.21
CA MET A 161 7.75 4.41 -16.34
C MET A 161 7.20 3.87 -15.02
N ILE A 162 7.92 2.96 -14.39
CA ILE A 162 7.55 2.36 -13.11
C ILE A 162 7.50 3.41 -11.99
N HIS A 163 8.40 4.40 -11.98
CA HIS A 163 8.33 5.52 -11.03
C HIS A 163 7.06 6.37 -11.18
N VAL A 164 6.67 6.68 -12.42
CA VAL A 164 5.40 7.40 -12.65
C VAL A 164 4.22 6.60 -12.11
N PHE A 165 4.21 5.30 -12.37
CA PHE A 165 3.16 4.42 -11.90
C PHE A 165 3.14 4.30 -10.36
N MET A 166 4.31 4.23 -9.73
CA MET A 166 4.46 4.27 -8.27
C MET A 166 3.88 5.56 -7.68
N LEU A 167 4.15 6.72 -8.29
CA LEU A 167 3.59 8.01 -7.85
C LEU A 167 2.07 8.06 -7.95
N VAL A 168 1.50 7.49 -9.01
CA VAL A 168 0.03 7.38 -9.16
C VAL A 168 -0.56 6.52 -8.04
N ASN A 169 0.06 5.39 -7.71
CA ASN A 169 -0.39 4.54 -6.62
C ASN A 169 -0.25 5.23 -5.25
N ALA A 170 0.86 5.95 -5.01
CA ALA A 170 1.05 6.75 -3.79
C ALA A 170 -0.05 7.84 -3.66
N TYR A 171 -0.41 8.48 -4.78
CA TYR A 171 -1.53 9.42 -4.82
C TYR A 171 -2.85 8.74 -4.41
N VAL A 172 -3.17 7.58 -4.98
CA VAL A 172 -4.38 6.82 -4.60
C VAL A 172 -4.37 6.49 -3.11
N ILE A 173 -3.25 6.01 -2.57
CA ILE A 173 -3.09 5.75 -1.14
C ILE A 173 -3.32 7.03 -0.32
N SER A 174 -2.76 8.16 -0.73
CA SER A 174 -2.91 9.43 0.00
C SER A 174 -4.36 9.92 0.08
N ARG A 175 -5.22 9.49 -0.85
CA ARG A 175 -6.61 9.94 -1.02
C ARG A 175 -7.67 8.88 -0.68
N HIS A 176 -7.30 7.73 -0.15
CA HIS A 176 -8.25 6.64 0.10
C HIS A 176 -9.39 6.98 1.08
N HIS A 177 -9.27 8.04 1.88
CA HIS A 177 -10.32 8.58 2.74
C HIS A 177 -11.00 9.85 2.22
N GLY A 178 -10.65 10.31 1.04
CA GLY A 178 -11.10 11.60 0.55
C GLY A 178 -11.49 11.63 -0.92
N ASN A 179 -11.80 12.82 -1.40
CA ASN A 179 -12.00 13.05 -2.82
C ASN A 179 -10.65 13.05 -3.54
N LEU A 180 -10.61 12.52 -4.76
CA LEU A 180 -9.48 12.66 -5.64
C LEU A 180 -9.38 14.14 -6.07
N SER A 181 -8.58 14.92 -5.34
CA SER A 181 -8.17 16.25 -5.76
C SER A 181 -7.14 16.16 -6.89
N GLY A 182 -6.79 17.28 -7.53
CA GLY A 182 -5.80 17.25 -8.61
C GLY A 182 -4.48 16.61 -8.20
N PHE A 183 -3.88 15.86 -9.10
CA PHE A 183 -2.58 15.19 -8.87
C PHE A 183 -1.46 16.19 -8.57
N GLU A 184 -1.51 17.38 -9.17
CA GLU A 184 -0.57 18.48 -8.92
C GLU A 184 -0.59 18.90 -7.44
N ALA A 185 -1.78 19.04 -6.85
CA ALA A 185 -1.91 19.39 -5.43
C ALA A 185 -1.35 18.28 -4.50
N PHE A 186 -1.40 17.03 -4.92
CA PHE A 186 -0.73 15.95 -4.19
C PHE A 186 0.78 16.07 -4.27
N LEU A 187 1.34 16.33 -5.43
CA LEU A 187 2.79 16.48 -5.61
C LEU A 187 3.33 17.65 -4.77
N GLU A 188 2.60 18.78 -4.74
CA GLU A 188 2.95 19.93 -3.91
C GLU A 188 2.90 19.56 -2.40
N GLU A 189 1.81 18.91 -1.94
CA GLU A 189 1.67 18.46 -0.55
C GLU A 189 2.78 17.48 -0.17
N PHE A 190 3.16 16.57 -1.07
CA PHE A 190 4.20 15.58 -0.86
C PHE A 190 5.59 16.20 -0.78
N GLN A 191 5.90 17.15 -1.66
CA GLN A 191 7.19 17.85 -1.70
C GLN A 191 7.38 18.85 -0.55
N GLN A 192 6.30 19.53 -0.14
CA GLN A 192 6.35 20.55 0.90
C GLN A 192 6.23 19.99 2.31
N ASN A 193 5.95 18.71 2.44
CA ASN A 193 5.81 18.07 3.74
C ASN A 193 7.21 17.83 4.36
N GLN A 194 7.74 18.90 4.97
CA GLN A 194 9.04 18.88 5.64
C GLN A 194 9.18 17.75 6.67
N GLN A 195 8.06 17.32 7.25
CA GLN A 195 8.04 16.22 8.23
C GLN A 195 8.30 14.86 7.58
N LEU A 196 7.95 14.67 6.29
CA LEU A 196 8.33 13.48 5.55
C LEU A 196 9.81 13.51 5.18
N ALA A 197 10.38 14.69 4.87
CA ALA A 197 11.80 14.86 4.58
C ALA A 197 12.72 14.58 5.79
N ASP A 198 12.19 14.69 7.02
CA ASP A 198 12.93 14.36 8.24
C ASP A 198 12.85 12.85 8.59
N ILE A 199 12.04 12.08 7.89
CA ILE A 199 11.86 10.63 8.11
C ILE A 199 12.64 9.82 7.07
N PHE A 200 12.82 10.34 5.87
CA PHE A 200 13.51 9.75 4.72
C PHE A 200 14.73 10.59 4.34
#